data_7d0153247dfe0e55c3fbfda21e9a5b6e
#
_entry.id   7d0153247dfe0e55c3fbfda21e9a5b6e
#
_cell.length_a   1.000
_cell.length_b   1.000
_cell.length_c   1.000
_cell.angle_alpha   90.00
_cell.angle_beta   90.00
_cell.angle_gamma   90.00
#
_symmetry.space_group_name_H-M   'P 1'
#
loop_
_entity.id
_entity.type
_entity.pdbx_description
1 polymer ?
#
loop_
_entity_poly.entity_id
_entity_poly.type
_entity_poly.pdbx_seq_one_letter_code
_entity_poly.pdbx_strand_id
1 'polypeptide(L)'
;LISDLRPPICNINSLDYLLSKLEEGTLCTDLTTLKKMIEDYNDLNIGEGRDLLLQIFDKMESIYKYDNGGNYLKVDSLAEYEGDFNILSETARESIERLAEMFVKLNTNVKRRGGRKNSLEEYQLKFIGKYGENCSIPFVEVINKDAGIGFPEYYKGGEGEAIELSDPIMQMFEKKYEEALLNGGHIEFYSKDLDDFQTDQSNSLDSFELNFNIKIINNDVKLYLGANIGSGQAGRSFGRFYGLSETVRETIKNLNHQNNTNVELSFVPKQIRLANVIQNYSDESYNTSFFTTSWDSENELRLEDIYIRYSDGKFHFTTIDGKNELKFTMNNMLNSDSQSRVLRLLVDLSEFEYGLSHWSLFPWDILAQERVYIPEILFEDITIATAQWNLSV
;
A
#
# COMPACT_ATOMS: atom_id res chain seq x y z
N LEU A 1 -0.26 30.54 -9.49
CA LEU A 1 -1.70 30.68 -9.14
C LEU A 1 -2.44 29.34 -9.14
N ILE A 2 -2.28 28.46 -10.15
CA ILE A 2 -2.98 27.16 -10.17
C ILE A 2 -2.35 26.15 -9.21
N SER A 3 -1.04 26.20 -8.98
CA SER A 3 -0.36 25.33 -8.02
C SER A 3 -0.82 25.57 -6.58
N ASP A 4 -1.05 26.83 -6.23
CA ASP A 4 -1.39 27.22 -4.86
C ASP A 4 -2.83 26.85 -4.45
N LEU A 5 -3.67 26.45 -5.41
CA LEU A 5 -5.03 25.97 -5.18
C LEU A 5 -5.15 24.44 -5.14
N ARG A 6 -4.04 23.70 -5.30
CA ARG A 6 -4.05 22.24 -5.15
C ARG A 6 -3.89 21.87 -3.71
N PRO A 7 -4.93 21.30 -3.07
CA PRO A 7 -4.86 20.97 -1.65
C PRO A 7 -3.84 19.85 -1.40
N PRO A 8 -3.21 19.84 -0.22
CA PRO A 8 -2.44 18.70 0.24
C PRO A 8 -3.30 17.44 0.27
N ILE A 9 -2.65 16.29 0.11
CA ILE A 9 -3.31 14.99 0.19
C ILE A 9 -3.28 14.44 1.63
N CYS A 10 -2.29 14.87 2.43
CA CYS A 10 -2.13 14.42 3.82
C CYS A 10 -2.57 15.50 4.80
N ASN A 11 -3.12 15.08 5.94
CA ASN A 11 -3.36 15.86 7.16
C ASN A 11 -4.33 17.03 7.06
N ILE A 12 -4.69 17.48 5.87
CA ILE A 12 -5.52 18.69 5.67
C ILE A 12 -6.75 18.32 4.84
N ASN A 13 -7.92 18.71 5.31
CA ASN A 13 -9.13 18.59 4.51
C ASN A 13 -9.04 19.53 3.29
N SER A 14 -9.26 18.97 2.10
CA SER A 14 -9.14 19.70 0.84
C SER A 14 -10.07 20.91 0.74
N LEU A 15 -11.28 20.82 1.30
CA LEU A 15 -12.26 21.91 1.28
C LEU A 15 -11.86 23.05 2.23
N ASP A 16 -11.34 22.71 3.41
CA ASP A 16 -10.80 23.68 4.37
C ASP A 16 -9.60 24.43 3.78
N TYR A 17 -8.72 23.70 3.12
CA TYR A 17 -7.58 24.30 2.43
C TYR A 17 -8.04 25.30 1.36
N LEU A 18 -8.98 24.91 0.50
CA LEU A 18 -9.50 25.78 -0.55
C LEU A 18 -10.14 27.03 0.05
N LEU A 19 -10.99 26.88 1.09
CA LEU A 19 -11.63 28.00 1.76
C LEU A 19 -10.62 28.95 2.39
N SER A 20 -9.49 28.44 2.89
CA SER A 20 -8.41 29.28 3.45
C SER A 20 -7.67 30.13 2.41
N LYS A 21 -7.78 29.78 1.11
CA LYS A 21 -7.09 30.45 -0.01
C LYS A 21 -7.99 31.36 -0.84
N LEU A 22 -9.30 31.23 -0.66
CA LEU A 22 -10.28 32.02 -1.43
C LEU A 22 -10.60 33.33 -0.72
N GLU A 23 -10.68 34.41 -1.52
CA GLU A 23 -11.25 35.68 -1.06
C GLU A 23 -12.77 35.58 -0.96
N GLU A 24 -13.38 36.51 -0.20
CA GLU A 24 -14.82 36.61 -0.08
C GLU A 24 -15.47 36.76 -1.47
N GLY A 25 -16.50 35.95 -1.74
CA GLY A 25 -17.20 35.94 -3.03
C GLY A 25 -18.17 34.78 -3.15
N THR A 26 -18.86 34.69 -4.28
CA THR A 26 -19.87 33.67 -4.55
C THR A 26 -19.32 32.27 -4.37
N LEU A 27 -18.11 31.97 -4.91
CA LEU A 27 -17.50 30.66 -4.79
C LEU A 27 -17.18 30.31 -3.34
N CYS A 28 -16.65 31.26 -2.56
CA CYS A 28 -16.38 31.03 -1.13
C CYS A 28 -17.67 30.71 -0.37
N THR A 29 -18.75 31.46 -0.63
CA THR A 29 -20.07 31.21 -0.04
C THR A 29 -20.62 29.84 -0.42
N ASP A 30 -20.51 29.45 -1.69
CA ASP A 30 -20.97 28.16 -2.20
C ASP A 30 -20.23 26.99 -1.57
N LEU A 31 -18.90 27.08 -1.47
CA LEU A 31 -18.08 26.04 -0.85
C LEU A 31 -18.28 25.96 0.67
N THR A 32 -18.52 27.10 1.34
CA THR A 32 -18.87 27.13 2.77
C THR A 32 -20.21 26.45 3.01
N THR A 33 -21.19 26.69 2.14
CA THR A 33 -22.49 26.02 2.20
C THR A 33 -22.33 24.51 1.99
N LEU A 34 -21.56 24.12 0.97
CA LEU A 34 -21.27 22.71 0.69
C LEU A 34 -20.59 22.02 1.86
N LYS A 35 -19.60 22.67 2.48
CA LYS A 35 -18.92 22.14 3.67
C LYS A 35 -19.92 21.87 4.79
N LYS A 36 -20.79 22.83 5.11
CA LYS A 36 -21.81 22.65 6.13
C LYS A 36 -22.75 21.49 5.82
N MET A 37 -23.20 21.34 4.57
CA MET A 37 -24.06 20.22 4.17
C MET A 37 -23.35 18.87 4.34
N ILE A 38 -22.04 18.79 4.09
CA ILE A 38 -21.24 17.58 4.30
C ILE A 38 -21.10 17.29 5.80
N GLU A 39 -20.85 18.31 6.62
CA GLU A 39 -20.80 18.16 8.08
C GLU A 39 -22.13 17.67 8.62
N ASP A 40 -23.24 18.29 8.23
CA ASP A 40 -24.60 17.86 8.61
C ASP A 40 -24.89 16.40 8.19
N TYR A 41 -24.36 15.96 7.02
CA TYR A 41 -24.49 14.58 6.57
C TYR A 41 -23.66 13.59 7.40
N ASN A 42 -22.47 13.98 7.81
CA ASN A 42 -21.59 13.13 8.63
C ASN A 42 -22.15 12.85 10.03
N ASP A 43 -23.01 13.76 10.53
CA ASP A 43 -23.65 13.62 11.83
C ASP A 43 -24.89 12.71 11.82
N LEU A 44 -25.30 12.22 10.64
CA LEU A 44 -26.46 11.33 10.51
C LEU A 44 -26.11 9.87 10.80
N ASN A 45 -27.12 9.11 11.24
CA ASN A 45 -26.96 7.68 11.43
C ASN A 45 -26.81 6.95 10.08
N ILE A 46 -26.16 5.78 10.11
CA ILE A 46 -26.02 4.91 8.94
C ILE A 46 -27.41 4.54 8.39
N GLY A 47 -27.61 4.77 7.09
CA GLY A 47 -28.88 4.52 6.39
C GLY A 47 -29.80 5.75 6.32
N GLU A 48 -29.48 6.84 6.97
CA GLU A 48 -30.16 8.12 6.88
C GLU A 48 -29.50 9.05 5.87
N GLY A 49 -30.11 10.18 5.58
CA GLY A 49 -29.49 11.28 4.83
C GLY A 49 -29.48 11.16 3.31
N ARG A 50 -30.21 10.21 2.71
CA ARG A 50 -30.27 10.06 1.23
C ARG A 50 -30.62 11.37 0.53
N ASP A 51 -31.62 12.09 1.04
CA ASP A 51 -32.09 13.33 0.42
C ASP A 51 -31.07 14.46 0.55
N LEU A 52 -30.37 14.53 1.70
CA LEU A 52 -29.28 15.48 1.90
C LEU A 52 -28.08 15.16 0.98
N LEU A 53 -27.76 13.89 0.79
CA LEU A 53 -26.71 13.48 -0.15
C LEU A 53 -27.03 13.90 -1.59
N LEU A 54 -28.27 13.77 -2.02
CA LEU A 54 -28.71 14.25 -3.34
C LEU A 54 -28.61 15.78 -3.45
N GLN A 55 -28.99 16.51 -2.40
CA GLN A 55 -28.83 17.98 -2.37
C GLN A 55 -27.34 18.39 -2.41
N ILE A 56 -26.45 17.63 -1.77
CA ILE A 56 -24.99 17.84 -1.87
C ILE A 56 -24.55 17.67 -3.32
N PHE A 57 -24.98 16.63 -4.02
CA PHE A 57 -24.65 16.43 -5.44
C PHE A 57 -25.16 17.58 -6.33
N ASP A 58 -26.41 17.99 -6.14
CA ASP A 58 -26.98 19.12 -6.87
C ASP A 58 -26.19 20.43 -6.63
N LYS A 59 -25.77 20.66 -5.37
CA LYS A 59 -24.93 21.78 -5.01
C LYS A 59 -23.55 21.71 -5.67
N MET A 60 -22.89 20.55 -5.67
CA MET A 60 -21.62 20.36 -6.34
C MET A 60 -21.72 20.60 -7.83
N GLU A 61 -22.78 20.10 -8.50
CA GLU A 61 -23.02 20.33 -9.93
C GLU A 61 -23.29 21.80 -10.24
N SER A 62 -23.93 22.55 -9.33
CA SER A 62 -24.15 23.98 -9.49
C SER A 62 -22.85 24.79 -9.46
N ILE A 63 -21.86 24.33 -8.70
CA ILE A 63 -20.53 24.95 -8.62
C ILE A 63 -19.70 24.58 -9.85
N TYR A 64 -19.65 23.30 -10.18
CA TYR A 64 -18.88 22.78 -11.31
C TYR A 64 -19.51 21.50 -11.88
N LYS A 65 -19.90 21.54 -13.13
CA LYS A 65 -20.43 20.39 -13.83
C LYS A 65 -19.30 19.55 -14.42
N TYR A 66 -19.17 18.32 -13.90
CA TYR A 66 -18.17 17.38 -14.39
C TYR A 66 -18.78 16.45 -15.44
N ASP A 67 -18.25 16.48 -16.66
CA ASP A 67 -18.85 15.79 -17.83
C ASP A 67 -18.77 14.25 -17.83
N ASN A 68 -18.10 13.64 -16.86
CA ASN A 68 -17.84 12.18 -16.88
C ASN A 68 -18.82 11.33 -16.07
N GLY A 69 -20.01 11.82 -15.75
CA GLY A 69 -21.05 11.03 -15.06
C GLY A 69 -20.56 10.34 -13.78
N GLY A 70 -19.60 10.96 -13.10
CA GLY A 70 -18.85 10.34 -12.03
C GLY A 70 -19.48 10.55 -10.68
N ASN A 71 -19.06 9.75 -9.73
CA ASN A 71 -19.34 9.96 -8.33
C ASN A 71 -18.58 11.20 -7.87
N TYR A 72 -19.32 12.27 -7.57
CA TYR A 72 -18.74 13.52 -7.07
C TYR A 72 -18.19 13.40 -5.65
N LEU A 73 -18.68 12.43 -4.91
CA LEU A 73 -18.38 12.22 -3.51
C LEU A 73 -18.24 10.75 -3.22
N LYS A 74 -17.29 10.39 -2.37
CA LYS A 74 -17.22 9.07 -1.77
C LYS A 74 -17.58 9.18 -0.30
N VAL A 75 -18.40 8.26 0.14
CA VAL A 75 -18.77 8.12 1.55
C VAL A 75 -18.02 6.92 2.09
N ASP A 76 -17.19 7.15 3.08
CA ASP A 76 -16.56 6.10 3.89
C ASP A 76 -17.25 6.05 5.24
N SER A 77 -17.42 4.85 5.78
CA SER A 77 -17.95 4.64 7.12
C SER A 77 -16.99 3.75 7.91
N LEU A 78 -16.86 4.07 9.17
CA LEU A 78 -16.11 3.30 10.14
C LEU A 78 -17.04 2.94 11.29
N ALA A 79 -17.13 1.66 11.61
CA ALA A 79 -17.81 1.21 12.80
C ALA A 79 -16.78 1.02 13.91
N GLU A 80 -16.87 1.82 14.96
CA GLU A 80 -16.11 1.61 16.19
C GLU A 80 -16.94 0.78 17.16
N TYR A 81 -16.32 -0.18 17.76
CA TYR A 81 -16.96 -1.02 18.76
C TYR A 81 -16.68 -0.45 20.15
N GLU A 82 -17.75 -0.15 20.89
CA GLU A 82 -17.66 0.28 22.29
C GLU A 82 -17.50 -0.96 23.20
N GLY A 83 -16.28 -1.38 23.47
CA GLY A 83 -16.03 -2.49 24.36
C GLY A 83 -14.55 -2.89 24.43
N ASP A 84 -14.19 -3.71 25.42
CA ASP A 84 -12.85 -4.30 25.52
C ASP A 84 -12.62 -5.28 24.35
N PHE A 85 -11.90 -4.83 23.34
CA PHE A 85 -11.60 -5.58 22.12
C PHE A 85 -10.42 -6.56 22.32
N ASN A 86 -10.44 -7.36 23.35
CA ASN A 86 -9.61 -8.57 23.42
C ASN A 86 -10.31 -9.73 22.70
N ILE A 87 -10.85 -9.48 21.48
CA ILE A 87 -11.44 -10.55 20.66
C ILE A 87 -10.39 -11.59 20.29
N LEU A 88 -9.16 -11.15 20.08
CA LEU A 88 -8.05 -12.05 19.78
C LEU A 88 -7.43 -12.54 21.08
N SER A 89 -7.54 -13.85 21.33
CA SER A 89 -6.76 -14.51 22.36
C SER A 89 -5.26 -14.38 22.08
N GLU A 90 -4.42 -14.54 23.09
CA GLU A 90 -2.96 -14.57 22.91
C GLU A 90 -2.56 -15.63 21.91
N THR A 91 -3.18 -16.81 21.96
CA THR A 91 -2.96 -17.88 20.98
C THR A 91 -3.26 -17.46 19.56
N ALA A 92 -4.35 -16.71 19.33
CA ALA A 92 -4.68 -16.21 17.99
C ALA A 92 -3.65 -15.17 17.49
N ARG A 93 -3.13 -14.33 18.38
CA ARG A 93 -2.05 -13.38 18.04
C ARG A 93 -0.79 -14.11 17.63
N GLU A 94 -0.37 -15.11 18.43
CA GLU A 94 0.79 -15.95 18.11
C GLU A 94 0.61 -16.69 16.77
N SER A 95 -0.60 -17.19 16.45
CA SER A 95 -0.89 -17.80 15.15
C SER A 95 -0.76 -16.81 14.00
N ILE A 96 -1.20 -15.54 14.18
CA ILE A 96 -1.01 -14.47 13.18
C ILE A 96 0.46 -14.16 12.98
N GLU A 97 1.26 -14.07 14.05
CA GLU A 97 2.70 -13.82 13.95
C GLU A 97 3.41 -14.95 13.18
N ARG A 98 3.10 -16.21 13.49
CA ARG A 98 3.64 -17.37 12.76
C ARG A 98 3.19 -17.39 11.29
N LEU A 99 1.95 -17.00 11.01
CA LEU A 99 1.48 -16.83 9.61
C LEU A 99 2.28 -15.75 8.88
N ALA A 100 2.56 -14.64 9.55
CA ALA A 100 3.39 -13.58 9.01
C ALA A 100 4.80 -14.08 8.67
N GLU A 101 5.44 -14.82 9.58
CA GLU A 101 6.73 -15.48 9.32
C GLU A 101 6.67 -16.45 8.14
N MET A 102 5.58 -17.21 8.01
CA MET A 102 5.35 -18.09 6.86
C MET A 102 5.40 -17.31 5.54
N PHE A 103 4.69 -16.18 5.46
CA PHE A 103 4.69 -15.36 4.25
C PHE A 103 6.07 -14.78 3.94
N VAL A 104 6.81 -14.34 4.94
CA VAL A 104 8.19 -13.87 4.74
C VAL A 104 9.05 -15.00 4.18
N LYS A 105 9.02 -16.19 4.77
CA LYS A 105 9.78 -17.36 4.29
C LYS A 105 9.40 -17.76 2.88
N LEU A 106 8.11 -17.86 2.57
CA LEU A 106 7.64 -18.21 1.23
C LEU A 106 8.06 -17.17 0.19
N ASN A 107 7.90 -15.88 0.47
CA ASN A 107 8.28 -14.82 -0.45
C ASN A 107 9.79 -14.78 -0.73
N THR A 108 10.62 -15.05 0.27
CA THR A 108 12.07 -15.13 0.10
C THR A 108 12.48 -16.27 -0.85
N ASN A 109 11.71 -17.35 -0.88
CA ASN A 109 12.01 -18.54 -1.68
C ASN A 109 11.28 -18.58 -3.04
N VAL A 110 10.43 -17.60 -3.34
CA VAL A 110 9.77 -17.46 -4.64
C VAL A 110 10.71 -16.78 -5.63
N LYS A 111 10.98 -17.42 -6.77
CA LYS A 111 11.70 -16.79 -7.86
C LYS A 111 10.73 -15.99 -8.72
N ARG A 112 11.04 -14.74 -8.91
CA ARG A 112 10.32 -13.86 -9.84
C ARG A 112 11.17 -13.68 -11.08
N ARG A 113 10.57 -13.89 -12.27
CA ARG A 113 11.21 -13.67 -13.56
C ARG A 113 10.41 -12.66 -14.38
N GLY A 114 11.12 -11.89 -15.20
CA GLY A 114 10.52 -10.96 -16.16
C GLY A 114 10.32 -9.54 -15.63
N GLY A 115 9.77 -8.72 -16.49
CA GLY A 115 9.29 -7.36 -16.31
C GLY A 115 10.06 -6.49 -15.32
N ARG A 116 9.47 -6.30 -14.15
CA ARG A 116 9.97 -5.34 -13.16
C ARG A 116 11.31 -5.74 -12.57
N LYS A 117 11.46 -6.98 -12.10
CA LYS A 117 12.68 -7.43 -11.43
C LYS A 117 13.90 -7.34 -12.35
N ASN A 118 13.81 -7.93 -13.54
CA ASN A 118 14.91 -7.89 -14.49
C ASN A 118 15.27 -6.46 -14.88
N SER A 119 14.27 -5.61 -15.06
CA SER A 119 14.48 -4.20 -15.42
C SER A 119 15.13 -3.39 -14.30
N LEU A 120 14.83 -3.69 -13.03
CA LEU A 120 15.48 -3.06 -11.89
C LEU A 120 16.91 -3.59 -11.68
N GLU A 121 17.17 -4.88 -11.91
CA GLU A 121 18.52 -5.45 -11.92
C GLU A 121 19.38 -4.83 -13.05
N GLU A 122 18.82 -4.68 -14.25
CA GLU A 122 19.48 -3.96 -15.34
C GLU A 122 19.74 -2.49 -15.00
N TYR A 123 18.80 -1.84 -14.32
CA TYR A 123 18.94 -0.46 -13.86
C TYR A 123 20.07 -0.33 -12.85
N GLN A 124 20.16 -1.26 -11.91
CA GLN A 124 21.26 -1.38 -10.95
C GLN A 124 22.62 -1.50 -11.67
N LEU A 125 22.73 -2.40 -12.65
CA LEU A 125 23.95 -2.58 -13.42
C LEU A 125 24.34 -1.31 -14.22
N LYS A 126 23.35 -0.61 -14.79
CA LYS A 126 23.56 0.67 -15.46
C LYS A 126 24.04 1.74 -14.48
N PHE A 127 23.48 1.77 -13.27
CA PHE A 127 23.90 2.71 -12.23
C PHE A 127 25.34 2.47 -11.81
N ILE A 128 25.70 1.23 -11.48
CA ILE A 128 27.06 0.85 -11.09
C ILE A 128 28.04 1.12 -12.24
N GLY A 129 27.67 0.76 -13.47
CA GLY A 129 28.53 0.97 -14.66
C GLY A 129 28.82 2.44 -14.94
N LYS A 130 27.91 3.36 -14.61
CA LYS A 130 28.09 4.79 -14.85
C LYS A 130 28.71 5.54 -13.67
N TYR A 131 28.25 5.25 -12.46
CA TYR A 131 28.60 6.04 -11.28
C TYR A 131 29.52 5.29 -10.31
N GLY A 132 29.59 3.99 -10.42
CA GLY A 132 30.33 3.14 -9.47
C GLY A 132 29.52 2.85 -8.20
N GLU A 133 30.09 2.00 -7.35
CA GLU A 133 29.58 1.74 -6.01
C GLU A 133 30.05 2.83 -5.04
N ASN A 134 29.28 3.05 -4.00
CA ASN A 134 29.56 3.99 -2.90
C ASN A 134 29.62 5.49 -3.29
N CYS A 135 29.22 5.83 -4.53
CA CYS A 135 29.13 7.22 -4.96
C CYS A 135 27.72 7.76 -4.72
N SER A 136 27.61 8.89 -4.04
CA SER A 136 26.35 9.60 -3.80
C SER A 136 26.11 10.59 -4.93
N ILE A 137 25.01 10.40 -5.68
CA ILE A 137 24.66 11.14 -6.88
C ILE A 137 23.33 11.85 -6.66
N PRO A 138 23.17 13.13 -7.09
CA PRO A 138 21.85 13.79 -7.06
C PRO A 138 20.82 12.97 -7.82
N PHE A 139 19.68 12.69 -7.20
CA PHE A 139 18.64 11.87 -7.82
C PHE A 139 18.12 12.45 -9.12
N VAL A 140 18.02 13.79 -9.21
CA VAL A 140 17.64 14.50 -10.43
C VAL A 140 18.61 14.27 -11.59
N GLU A 141 19.90 14.07 -11.32
CA GLU A 141 20.88 13.71 -12.35
C GLU A 141 20.63 12.29 -12.83
N VAL A 142 20.43 11.35 -11.93
CA VAL A 142 20.26 9.94 -12.26
C VAL A 142 19.05 9.71 -13.17
N ILE A 143 17.91 10.38 -12.89
CA ILE A 143 16.68 10.25 -13.70
C ILE A 143 16.72 11.05 -15.01
N ASN A 144 17.72 11.91 -15.20
CA ASN A 144 17.88 12.68 -16.42
C ASN A 144 18.24 11.74 -17.59
N LYS A 145 17.50 11.85 -18.70
CA LYS A 145 17.69 10.97 -19.86
C LYS A 145 19.03 11.20 -20.57
N ASP A 146 19.50 12.44 -20.60
CA ASP A 146 20.68 12.85 -21.37
C ASP A 146 21.96 12.80 -20.50
N ALA A 147 21.89 13.30 -19.28
CA ALA A 147 23.01 13.33 -18.34
C ALA A 147 23.10 12.06 -17.48
N GLY A 148 21.98 11.45 -17.14
CA GLY A 148 21.87 10.29 -16.25
C GLY A 148 21.73 8.95 -16.95
N ILE A 149 20.99 8.06 -16.32
CA ILE A 149 20.60 6.75 -16.86
C ILE A 149 19.10 6.66 -17.17
N GLY A 150 18.34 7.72 -16.82
CA GLY A 150 16.89 7.79 -17.04
C GLY A 150 16.09 6.88 -16.12
N PHE A 151 15.09 6.20 -16.67
CA PHE A 151 14.19 5.30 -15.95
C PHE A 151 14.33 3.85 -16.44
N PRO A 152 13.97 2.85 -15.61
CA PRO A 152 13.91 1.46 -16.03
C PRO A 152 13.06 1.27 -17.29
N GLU A 153 13.50 0.37 -18.19
CA GLU A 153 12.81 0.14 -19.47
C GLU A 153 11.38 -0.38 -19.29
N TYR A 154 11.13 -1.16 -18.25
CA TYR A 154 9.80 -1.67 -17.89
C TYR A 154 8.73 -0.57 -17.75
N TYR A 155 9.13 0.67 -17.38
CA TYR A 155 8.19 1.79 -17.27
C TYR A 155 7.59 2.26 -18.60
N LYS A 156 8.09 1.75 -19.72
CA LYS A 156 7.54 2.00 -21.05
C LYS A 156 6.43 1.02 -21.45
N GLY A 157 6.13 0.05 -20.60
CA GLY A 157 5.27 -1.09 -20.88
C GLY A 157 6.13 -2.30 -21.26
N GLY A 158 6.14 -3.30 -20.42
CA GLY A 158 6.89 -4.54 -20.60
C GLY A 158 6.01 -5.74 -20.33
N GLU A 159 6.56 -6.92 -20.51
CA GLU A 159 5.92 -8.19 -20.16
C GLU A 159 5.67 -8.23 -18.65
N GLY A 160 4.57 -8.88 -18.25
CA GLY A 160 4.23 -9.08 -16.83
C GLY A 160 5.29 -9.88 -16.10
N GLU A 161 5.31 -9.78 -14.79
CA GLU A 161 6.12 -10.66 -13.96
C GLU A 161 5.56 -12.08 -13.99
N ALA A 162 6.42 -13.07 -14.19
CA ALA A 162 6.11 -14.45 -13.94
C ALA A 162 6.67 -14.83 -12.56
N ILE A 163 5.85 -15.50 -11.77
CA ILE A 163 6.25 -16.06 -10.48
C ILE A 163 6.56 -17.53 -10.71
N GLU A 164 7.76 -17.95 -10.36
CA GLU A 164 8.13 -19.36 -10.33
C GLU A 164 8.25 -19.80 -8.88
N LEU A 165 7.46 -20.77 -8.50
CA LEU A 165 7.65 -21.44 -7.23
C LEU A 165 8.92 -22.27 -7.28
N SER A 166 9.72 -22.25 -6.21
CA SER A 166 10.85 -23.16 -6.10
C SER A 166 10.34 -24.61 -6.04
N ASP A 167 11.15 -25.55 -6.58
CA ASP A 167 10.79 -26.98 -6.54
C ASP A 167 10.42 -27.48 -5.13
N PRO A 168 11.11 -27.09 -4.04
CA PRO A 168 10.71 -27.48 -2.69
C PRO A 168 9.32 -27.00 -2.27
N ILE A 169 8.95 -25.75 -2.62
CA ILE A 169 7.61 -25.21 -2.32
C ILE A 169 6.55 -26.01 -3.10
N MET A 170 6.79 -26.27 -4.38
CA MET A 170 5.88 -27.05 -5.20
C MET A 170 5.70 -28.45 -4.65
N GLN A 171 6.78 -29.16 -4.32
CA GLN A 171 6.72 -30.51 -3.77
C GLN A 171 5.98 -30.55 -2.44
N MET A 172 6.22 -29.59 -1.56
CA MET A 172 5.50 -29.48 -0.28
C MET A 172 4.00 -29.31 -0.51
N PHE A 173 3.62 -28.41 -1.42
CA PHE A 173 2.23 -28.16 -1.73
C PHE A 173 1.55 -29.37 -2.37
N GLU A 174 2.17 -29.99 -3.37
CA GLU A 174 1.63 -31.18 -4.05
C GLU A 174 1.35 -32.32 -3.05
N LYS A 175 2.31 -32.59 -2.18
CA LYS A 175 2.13 -33.60 -1.14
C LYS A 175 0.92 -33.33 -0.28
N LYS A 176 0.77 -32.11 0.22
CA LYS A 176 -0.37 -31.72 1.08
C LYS A 176 -1.69 -31.71 0.33
N TYR A 177 -1.67 -31.32 -0.93
CA TYR A 177 -2.84 -31.36 -1.80
C TYR A 177 -3.33 -32.81 -2.01
N GLU A 178 -2.43 -33.73 -2.34
CA GLU A 178 -2.76 -35.16 -2.49
C GLU A 178 -3.29 -35.74 -1.18
N GLU A 179 -2.65 -35.46 -0.06
CA GLU A 179 -3.10 -35.88 1.27
C GLU A 179 -4.51 -35.38 1.59
N ALA A 180 -4.80 -34.10 1.29
CA ALA A 180 -6.13 -33.52 1.50
C ALA A 180 -7.21 -34.17 0.62
N LEU A 181 -6.91 -34.46 -0.64
CA LEU A 181 -7.85 -35.15 -1.55
C LEU A 181 -8.14 -36.58 -1.09
N LEU A 182 -7.13 -37.32 -0.63
CA LEU A 182 -7.28 -38.70 -0.17
C LEU A 182 -8.11 -38.80 1.11
N ASN A 183 -7.91 -37.83 2.02
CA ASN A 183 -8.55 -37.82 3.33
C ASN A 183 -9.88 -37.04 3.37
N GLY A 184 -10.27 -36.39 2.27
CA GLY A 184 -11.46 -35.53 2.19
C GLY A 184 -11.39 -34.33 3.14
N GLY A 185 -10.16 -33.85 3.41
CA GLY A 185 -9.87 -32.81 4.37
C GLY A 185 -9.46 -31.49 3.74
N HIS A 186 -8.66 -30.74 4.49
CA HIS A 186 -8.10 -29.45 4.13
C HIS A 186 -6.62 -29.57 3.77
N ILE A 187 -6.09 -28.62 3.04
CA ILE A 187 -4.64 -28.44 2.90
C ILE A 187 -4.16 -27.69 4.15
N GLU A 188 -3.43 -28.36 5.00
CA GLU A 188 -2.98 -27.77 6.27
C GLU A 188 -1.48 -27.49 6.26
N PHE A 189 -1.11 -26.26 6.58
CA PHE A 189 0.26 -25.83 6.80
C PHE A 189 0.51 -25.54 8.27
N TYR A 190 1.71 -25.86 8.71
CA TYR A 190 2.21 -25.61 10.05
C TYR A 190 3.60 -24.94 9.96
N SER A 191 4.00 -24.21 10.99
CA SER A 191 5.32 -23.57 11.06
C SER A 191 6.48 -24.53 10.75
N LYS A 192 6.40 -25.77 11.24
CA LYS A 192 7.41 -26.83 10.98
C LYS A 192 7.59 -27.20 9.51
N ASP A 193 6.58 -27.00 8.67
CA ASP A 193 6.67 -27.31 7.23
C ASP A 193 7.64 -26.36 6.50
N LEU A 194 8.03 -25.28 7.17
CA LEU A 194 8.89 -24.23 6.64
C LEU A 194 10.27 -24.18 7.33
N ASP A 195 10.60 -25.15 8.17
CA ASP A 195 11.88 -25.18 8.89
C ASP A 195 13.08 -25.30 7.95
N ASP A 196 12.90 -25.96 6.80
CA ASP A 196 13.94 -26.12 5.77
C ASP A 196 14.06 -24.89 4.84
N PHE A 197 13.15 -23.93 4.94
CA PHE A 197 13.20 -22.72 4.12
C PHE A 197 14.04 -21.64 4.81
N GLN A 198 15.02 -21.12 4.06
CA GLN A 198 15.88 -20.06 4.57
C GLN A 198 15.12 -18.73 4.63
N THR A 199 15.28 -18.03 5.73
CA THR A 199 14.97 -16.60 5.83
C THR A 199 16.24 -15.81 5.57
N ASP A 200 16.23 -14.96 4.57
CA ASP A 200 17.27 -13.95 4.44
C ASP A 200 16.97 -12.84 5.44
N GLN A 201 17.65 -12.89 6.60
CA GLN A 201 17.47 -11.88 7.65
C GLN A 201 17.96 -10.48 7.24
N SER A 202 18.78 -10.38 6.18
CA SER A 202 19.23 -9.10 5.64
C SER A 202 18.10 -8.36 4.92
N ASN A 203 17.06 -9.06 4.51
CA ASN A 203 15.90 -8.56 3.76
C ASN A 203 14.60 -8.59 4.59
N SER A 204 14.69 -8.38 5.90
CA SER A 204 13.49 -8.31 6.74
C SER A 204 12.72 -7.02 6.49
N LEU A 205 11.40 -7.15 6.28
CA LEU A 205 10.49 -6.00 6.30
C LEU A 205 10.44 -5.41 7.69
N ASP A 206 10.53 -4.10 7.80
CA ASP A 206 10.38 -3.40 9.09
C ASP A 206 8.95 -3.56 9.62
N SER A 207 7.98 -3.57 8.73
CA SER A 207 6.57 -3.76 9.07
C SER A 207 5.79 -4.24 7.84
N PHE A 208 4.66 -4.87 8.06
CA PHE A 208 3.64 -5.15 7.06
C PHE A 208 2.28 -5.32 7.73
N GLU A 209 1.22 -5.36 6.97
CA GLU A 209 -0.12 -5.59 7.51
C GLU A 209 -0.78 -6.81 6.87
N LEU A 210 -1.59 -7.49 7.67
CA LEU A 210 -2.47 -8.56 7.24
C LEU A 210 -3.91 -8.21 7.59
N ASN A 211 -4.81 -8.41 6.65
CA ASN A 211 -6.23 -8.14 6.81
C ASN A 211 -7.00 -9.43 7.04
N PHE A 212 -7.74 -9.50 8.11
CA PHE A 212 -8.56 -10.66 8.47
C PHE A 212 -10.04 -10.32 8.53
N ASN A 213 -10.87 -11.26 8.09
CA ASN A 213 -12.28 -11.32 8.45
C ASN A 213 -12.42 -12.19 9.70
N ILE A 214 -13.04 -11.64 10.73
CA ILE A 214 -13.29 -12.35 11.98
C ILE A 214 -14.71 -12.88 11.97
N LYS A 215 -14.88 -14.18 12.23
CA LYS A 215 -16.19 -14.81 12.43
C LYS A 215 -16.26 -15.42 13.82
N ILE A 216 -17.35 -15.20 14.52
CA ILE A 216 -17.62 -15.82 15.82
C ILE A 216 -18.64 -16.93 15.58
N ILE A 217 -18.23 -18.18 15.75
CA ILE A 217 -19.04 -19.38 15.55
C ILE A 217 -19.05 -20.16 16.87
N ASN A 218 -20.21 -20.30 17.52
CA ASN A 218 -20.35 -21.00 18.79
C ASN A 218 -19.38 -20.49 19.91
N ASN A 219 -19.17 -19.19 19.99
CA ASN A 219 -18.20 -18.50 20.85
C ASN A 219 -16.72 -18.72 20.50
N ASP A 220 -16.42 -19.44 19.43
CA ASP A 220 -15.05 -19.57 18.91
C ASP A 220 -14.77 -18.49 17.87
N VAL A 221 -13.63 -17.83 17.99
CA VAL A 221 -13.14 -16.87 16.99
C VAL A 221 -12.45 -17.63 15.87
N LYS A 222 -12.92 -17.43 14.64
CA LYS A 222 -12.30 -17.95 13.42
C LYS A 222 -11.75 -16.81 12.60
N LEU A 223 -10.50 -16.93 12.18
CA LEU A 223 -9.80 -15.97 11.35
C LEU A 223 -9.75 -16.45 9.91
N TYR A 224 -10.18 -15.57 9.01
CA TYR A 224 -10.11 -15.78 7.57
C TYR A 224 -9.26 -14.67 6.96
N LEU A 225 -8.22 -15.01 6.26
CA LEU A 225 -7.42 -14.02 5.54
C LEU A 225 -8.31 -13.29 4.53
N GLY A 226 -8.24 -11.97 4.49
CA GLY A 226 -9.09 -11.14 3.63
C GLY A 226 -8.73 -11.30 2.15
N ALA A 227 -9.69 -11.01 1.25
CA ALA A 227 -9.42 -10.98 -0.19
C ALA A 227 -8.36 -9.91 -0.55
N ASN A 228 -8.37 -8.78 0.15
CA ASN A 228 -7.22 -7.87 0.20
C ASN A 228 -6.43 -8.22 1.45
N ILE A 229 -5.34 -8.91 1.27
CA ILE A 229 -4.62 -9.58 2.33
C ILE A 229 -3.85 -8.63 3.21
N GLY A 230 -3.50 -7.46 2.70
CA GLY A 230 -2.72 -6.46 3.39
C GLY A 230 -1.74 -5.74 2.47
N SER A 231 -0.68 -5.23 3.02
CA SER A 231 0.37 -4.52 2.28
C SER A 231 1.75 -4.74 2.89
N GLY A 232 2.79 -4.46 2.11
CA GLY A 232 4.18 -4.53 2.56
C GLY A 232 4.59 -3.41 3.52
N GLN A 233 3.65 -2.61 4.00
CA GLN A 233 3.88 -1.57 5.00
C GLN A 233 2.63 -1.42 5.87
N ALA A 234 2.79 -1.40 7.18
CA ALA A 234 1.69 -1.20 8.12
C ALA A 234 1.06 0.20 7.97
N GLY A 235 -0.26 0.26 8.06
CA GLY A 235 -1.04 1.50 8.00
C GLY A 235 -1.62 1.85 6.62
N ARG A 236 -1.16 1.25 5.53
CA ARG A 236 -1.61 1.62 4.17
C ARG A 236 -3.09 1.37 3.92
N SER A 237 -3.67 0.29 4.44
CA SER A 237 -5.05 -0.07 4.13
C SER A 237 -6.08 0.78 4.90
N PHE A 238 -5.71 1.28 6.08
CA PHE A 238 -6.63 2.04 6.92
C PHE A 238 -6.25 3.54 7.10
N GLY A 239 -5.12 3.97 6.56
CA GLY A 239 -4.63 5.35 6.67
C GLY A 239 -5.66 6.41 6.28
N ARG A 240 -6.47 6.14 5.25
CA ARG A 240 -7.51 7.05 4.77
C ARG A 240 -8.66 7.30 5.79
N PHE A 241 -8.81 6.43 6.78
CA PHE A 241 -9.87 6.54 7.80
C PHE A 241 -9.46 7.40 9.00
N TYR A 242 -8.29 8.00 8.99
CA TYR A 242 -7.76 8.83 10.07
C TYR A 242 -8.70 9.96 10.52
N GLY A 243 -9.47 10.49 9.57
CA GLY A 243 -10.45 11.56 9.85
C GLY A 243 -11.73 11.08 10.52
N LEU A 244 -11.97 9.76 10.55
CA LEU A 244 -13.19 9.16 11.10
C LEU A 244 -13.02 8.66 12.54
N SER A 245 -11.76 8.44 12.99
CA SER A 245 -11.48 7.85 14.29
C SER A 245 -10.16 8.36 14.87
N GLU A 246 -10.19 8.77 16.12
CA GLU A 246 -8.99 9.13 16.88
C GLU A 246 -8.12 7.88 17.13
N THR A 247 -8.75 6.73 17.37
CA THR A 247 -8.05 5.45 17.54
C THR A 247 -7.21 5.10 16.32
N VAL A 248 -7.77 5.27 15.11
CA VAL A 248 -7.04 5.06 13.86
C VAL A 248 -5.87 6.04 13.75
N ARG A 249 -6.09 7.31 14.06
CA ARG A 249 -5.04 8.34 14.04
C ARG A 249 -3.88 8.02 14.98
N GLU A 250 -4.18 7.69 16.24
CA GLU A 250 -3.17 7.32 17.22
C GLU A 250 -2.42 6.05 16.84
N THR A 251 -3.12 5.08 16.23
CA THR A 251 -2.47 3.86 15.73
C THR A 251 -1.46 4.20 14.63
N ILE A 252 -1.81 5.04 13.67
CA ILE A 252 -0.89 5.46 12.59
C ILE A 252 0.31 6.20 13.17
N LYS A 253 0.10 7.15 14.10
CA LYS A 253 1.20 7.84 14.78
C LYS A 253 2.16 6.86 15.43
N ASN A 254 1.64 5.88 16.17
CA ASN A 254 2.49 4.90 16.84
C ASN A 254 3.27 4.01 15.87
N LEU A 255 2.73 3.73 14.68
CA LEU A 255 3.43 2.99 13.63
C LEU A 255 4.55 3.83 13.00
N ASN A 256 4.31 5.11 12.75
CA ASN A 256 5.23 6.01 12.07
C ASN A 256 6.43 6.40 12.93
N HIS A 257 6.23 6.57 14.23
CA HIS A 257 7.31 6.98 15.16
C HIS A 257 8.45 5.96 15.32
N GLN A 258 8.32 4.76 14.78
CA GLN A 258 9.37 3.73 14.87
C GLN A 258 10.54 3.98 13.90
N ASN A 259 10.36 4.81 12.85
CA ASN A 259 11.37 5.05 11.84
C ASN A 259 11.48 6.53 11.47
N ASN A 260 12.50 7.24 11.99
CA ASN A 260 12.76 8.65 11.73
C ASN A 260 13.28 8.97 10.31
N THR A 261 13.27 8.01 9.41
CA THR A 261 13.83 8.12 8.05
C THR A 261 12.79 8.05 6.94
N ASN A 262 11.53 7.83 7.30
CA ASN A 262 10.47 7.74 6.33
C ASN A 262 10.14 9.10 5.71
N VAL A 263 9.86 9.08 4.42
CA VAL A 263 9.43 10.22 3.61
C VAL A 263 8.08 9.89 2.99
N GLU A 264 7.04 10.59 3.42
CA GLU A 264 5.71 10.43 2.82
C GLU A 264 5.67 11.02 1.40
N LEU A 265 5.25 10.20 0.45
CA LEU A 265 5.02 10.61 -0.94
C LEU A 265 3.59 11.09 -1.14
N SER A 266 3.39 12.38 -1.21
CA SER A 266 2.10 13.02 -1.53
C SER A 266 2.00 13.31 -3.01
N PHE A 267 0.88 12.96 -3.67
CA PHE A 267 0.73 13.16 -5.11
C PHE A 267 -0.72 13.27 -5.56
N VAL A 268 -0.93 13.97 -6.66
CA VAL A 268 -2.22 13.93 -7.36
C VAL A 268 -2.25 12.71 -8.28
N PRO A 269 -3.18 11.78 -8.11
CA PRO A 269 -3.25 10.58 -8.93
C PRO A 269 -3.63 10.94 -10.38
N LYS A 270 -3.16 10.16 -11.36
CA LYS A 270 -3.52 10.36 -12.78
C LYS A 270 -5.02 10.37 -13.01
N GLN A 271 -5.77 9.57 -12.26
CA GLN A 271 -7.22 9.59 -12.26
C GLN A 271 -7.68 10.39 -11.05
N ILE A 272 -8.07 11.63 -11.26
CA ILE A 272 -8.43 12.58 -10.19
C ILE A 272 -9.49 12.01 -9.21
N ARG A 273 -10.40 11.16 -9.71
CA ARG A 273 -11.42 10.49 -8.87
C ARG A 273 -10.84 9.64 -7.74
N LEU A 274 -9.55 9.27 -7.84
CA LEU A 274 -8.84 8.50 -6.82
C LEU A 274 -8.24 9.40 -5.72
N ALA A 275 -8.27 10.72 -5.88
CA ALA A 275 -7.74 11.64 -4.88
C ALA A 275 -8.41 11.46 -3.50
N ASN A 276 -9.71 11.15 -3.49
CA ASN A 276 -10.45 10.94 -2.23
C ASN A 276 -10.04 9.66 -1.49
N VAL A 277 -9.49 8.65 -2.18
CA VAL A 277 -9.10 7.38 -1.56
C VAL A 277 -7.64 7.30 -1.17
N ILE A 278 -6.85 8.31 -1.53
CA ILE A 278 -5.44 8.42 -1.15
C ILE A 278 -5.20 9.48 -0.07
N GLN A 279 -6.25 10.20 0.36
CA GLN A 279 -6.14 11.05 1.53
C GLN A 279 -5.80 10.18 2.73
N ASN A 280 -4.79 10.60 3.49
CA ASN A 280 -4.30 9.85 4.63
C ASN A 280 -3.80 10.80 5.72
N TYR A 281 -3.45 10.22 6.85
CA TYR A 281 -2.68 10.87 7.88
C TYR A 281 -1.22 10.45 7.77
N SER A 282 -0.31 11.41 7.88
CA SER A 282 1.11 11.16 7.99
C SER A 282 1.70 12.01 9.09
N ASP A 283 2.57 11.41 9.86
CA ASP A 283 3.37 12.04 10.91
C ASP A 283 4.87 11.78 10.66
N GLU A 284 5.19 11.50 9.39
CA GLU A 284 6.56 11.23 8.97
C GLU A 284 7.43 12.48 9.09
N SER A 285 8.73 12.26 9.34
CA SER A 285 9.69 13.36 9.54
C SER A 285 9.90 14.20 8.29
N TYR A 286 9.67 13.62 7.11
CA TYR A 286 9.83 14.29 5.81
C TYR A 286 8.65 13.98 4.88
N ASN A 287 8.46 14.87 3.92
CA ASN A 287 7.51 14.65 2.83
C ASN A 287 8.08 15.10 1.48
N THR A 288 7.58 14.51 0.40
CA THR A 288 7.86 14.94 -0.98
C THR A 288 6.56 15.01 -1.75
N SER A 289 6.27 16.16 -2.34
CA SER A 289 4.98 16.44 -2.98
C SER A 289 5.10 16.49 -4.50
N PHE A 290 4.22 15.72 -5.20
CA PHE A 290 4.14 15.66 -6.65
C PHE A 290 2.80 16.23 -7.15
N PHE A 291 2.86 17.38 -7.82
CA PHE A 291 1.69 18.05 -8.39
C PHE A 291 0.62 18.45 -7.35
N THR A 292 0.98 18.52 -6.09
CA THR A 292 0.14 18.98 -4.97
C THR A 292 0.96 19.92 -4.10
N THR A 293 0.32 20.59 -3.15
CA THR A 293 1.00 21.39 -2.14
C THR A 293 1.47 20.48 -1.01
N SER A 294 2.65 20.75 -0.49
CA SER A 294 3.12 20.08 0.73
C SER A 294 2.22 20.41 1.92
N TRP A 295 1.93 19.42 2.75
CA TRP A 295 1.22 19.61 4.01
C TRP A 295 2.14 20.15 5.11
N ASP A 296 3.45 19.92 4.98
CA ASP A 296 4.52 20.45 5.85
C ASP A 296 5.68 20.96 4.97
N SER A 297 5.66 22.25 4.71
CA SER A 297 6.65 22.89 3.83
C SER A 297 8.02 23.06 4.48
N GLU A 298 8.14 22.95 5.82
CA GLU A 298 9.41 23.06 6.52
C GLU A 298 10.23 21.78 6.38
N ASN A 299 9.56 20.64 6.31
CA ASN A 299 10.15 19.32 6.16
C ASN A 299 9.94 18.72 4.76
N GLU A 300 9.62 19.55 3.77
CA GLU A 300 9.50 19.10 2.38
C GLU A 300 10.87 18.89 1.75
N LEU A 301 11.14 17.66 1.31
CA LEU A 301 12.29 17.33 0.47
C LEU A 301 11.93 17.51 -1.00
N ARG A 302 12.64 18.36 -1.70
CA ARG A 302 12.55 18.48 -3.14
C ARG A 302 13.42 17.43 -3.81
N LEU A 303 13.14 17.10 -5.07
CA LEU A 303 13.92 16.10 -5.80
C LEU A 303 15.42 16.42 -5.87
N GLU A 304 15.76 17.71 -5.90
CA GLU A 304 17.15 18.19 -5.89
C GLU A 304 17.88 18.00 -4.54
N ASP A 305 17.12 17.79 -3.44
CA ASP A 305 17.67 17.56 -2.10
C ASP A 305 17.95 16.07 -1.85
N ILE A 306 17.49 15.20 -2.76
CA ILE A 306 17.59 13.76 -2.65
C ILE A 306 18.83 13.26 -3.40
N TYR A 307 19.62 12.46 -2.73
CA TYR A 307 20.79 11.78 -3.26
C TYR A 307 20.57 10.27 -3.22
N ILE A 308 21.14 9.58 -4.20
CA ILE A 308 21.08 8.13 -4.29
C ILE A 308 22.48 7.54 -4.39
N ARG A 309 22.71 6.45 -3.70
CA ARG A 309 23.95 5.67 -3.70
C ARG A 309 23.61 4.19 -3.81
N TYR A 310 24.47 3.42 -4.46
CA TYR A 310 24.42 1.97 -4.41
C TYR A 310 25.61 1.45 -3.59
N SER A 311 25.34 0.71 -2.53
CA SER A 311 26.33 0.04 -1.69
C SER A 311 25.70 -1.16 -0.98
N ASP A 312 26.52 -2.13 -0.60
CA ASP A 312 26.09 -3.30 0.17
C ASP A 312 24.91 -4.07 -0.46
N GLY A 313 24.86 -4.09 -1.78
CA GLY A 313 23.81 -4.81 -2.52
C GLY A 313 22.51 -4.03 -2.73
N LYS A 314 22.38 -2.78 -2.26
CA LYS A 314 21.15 -2.01 -2.26
C LYS A 314 21.30 -0.54 -2.64
N PHE A 315 20.17 0.08 -2.99
CA PHE A 315 20.08 1.51 -3.15
C PHE A 315 19.78 2.19 -1.82
N HIS A 316 20.54 3.24 -1.53
CA HIS A 316 20.35 4.09 -0.37
C HIS A 316 19.98 5.49 -0.84
N PHE A 317 18.94 6.04 -0.28
CA PHE A 317 18.60 7.44 -0.46
C PHE A 317 19.03 8.23 0.75
N THR A 318 19.59 9.42 0.53
CA THR A 318 20.05 10.31 1.60
C THR A 318 19.72 11.76 1.26
N THR A 319 19.76 12.62 2.28
CA THR A 319 19.84 14.07 2.10
C THR A 319 21.25 14.48 1.63
N ILE A 320 21.41 15.70 1.15
CA ILE A 320 22.70 16.24 0.65
C ILE A 320 23.85 16.11 1.64
N ASP A 321 23.58 16.21 2.94
CA ASP A 321 24.58 16.07 3.98
C ASP A 321 24.94 14.61 4.32
N GLY A 322 24.22 13.66 3.72
CA GLY A 322 24.44 12.21 3.88
C GLY A 322 24.14 11.65 5.26
N LYS A 323 23.55 12.46 6.18
CA LYS A 323 23.33 12.04 7.56
C LYS A 323 22.10 11.18 7.76
N ASN A 324 21.04 11.47 6.99
CA ASN A 324 19.76 10.77 7.09
C ASN A 324 19.61 9.81 5.93
N GLU A 325 19.43 8.55 6.23
CA GLU A 325 18.95 7.57 5.24
C GLU A 325 17.45 7.73 5.09
N LEU A 326 16.97 7.82 3.85
CA LEU A 326 15.58 8.10 3.52
C LEU A 326 14.93 6.85 2.96
N LYS A 327 13.70 6.56 3.42
CA LYS A 327 12.85 5.50 2.88
C LYS A 327 11.56 6.13 2.38
N PHE A 328 11.28 6.01 1.10
CA PHE A 328 10.06 6.58 0.50
C PHE A 328 8.88 5.65 0.69
N THR A 329 7.80 6.19 1.25
CA THR A 329 6.60 5.46 1.61
C THR A 329 5.35 6.13 1.05
N MET A 330 4.29 5.36 0.90
CA MET A 330 2.96 5.86 0.56
C MET A 330 1.97 5.25 1.56
N ASN A 331 1.38 6.04 2.44
CA ASN A 331 0.41 5.56 3.42
C ASN A 331 -0.98 5.35 2.80
N ASN A 332 -1.03 4.83 1.59
CA ASN A 332 -2.26 4.48 0.86
C ASN A 332 -2.04 3.24 -0.03
N MET A 333 -3.15 2.62 -0.44
CA MET A 333 -3.16 1.39 -1.24
C MET A 333 -3.15 1.61 -2.76
N LEU A 334 -2.88 2.83 -3.22
CA LEU A 334 -2.87 3.09 -4.67
C LEU A 334 -1.60 2.50 -5.30
N ASN A 335 -1.77 1.75 -6.38
CA ASN A 335 -0.66 1.15 -7.09
C ASN A 335 0.26 2.22 -7.70
N SER A 336 1.54 2.21 -7.31
CA SER A 336 2.59 3.10 -7.81
C SER A 336 2.82 2.97 -9.32
N ASP A 337 2.57 1.80 -9.92
CA ASP A 337 2.73 1.54 -11.35
C ASP A 337 1.91 2.48 -12.24
N SER A 338 0.75 2.90 -11.73
CA SER A 338 -0.15 3.82 -12.43
C SER A 338 0.25 5.29 -12.29
N GLN A 339 1.26 5.62 -11.50
CA GLN A 339 1.63 6.99 -11.16
C GLN A 339 2.74 7.58 -12.05
N SER A 340 3.34 8.70 -11.63
CA SER A 340 4.48 9.28 -12.34
C SER A 340 5.70 8.37 -12.25
N ARG A 341 6.54 8.36 -13.30
CA ARG A 341 7.75 7.52 -13.31
C ARG A 341 8.70 7.84 -12.17
N VAL A 342 8.75 9.10 -11.76
CA VAL A 342 9.62 9.56 -10.66
C VAL A 342 9.14 8.94 -9.34
N LEU A 343 7.86 9.09 -9.02
CA LEU A 343 7.26 8.53 -7.82
C LEU A 343 7.44 7.00 -7.79
N ARG A 344 7.11 6.34 -8.91
CA ARG A 344 7.29 4.92 -9.04
C ARG A 344 8.73 4.47 -8.76
N LEU A 345 9.73 5.21 -9.31
CA LEU A 345 11.14 4.86 -9.13
C LEU A 345 11.59 5.02 -7.68
N LEU A 346 11.15 6.06 -6.97
CA LEU A 346 11.44 6.23 -5.54
C LEU A 346 10.92 5.04 -4.73
N VAL A 347 9.68 4.63 -4.98
CA VAL A 347 9.08 3.46 -4.30
C VAL A 347 9.81 2.17 -4.70
N ASP A 348 10.02 1.95 -6.00
CA ASP A 348 10.64 0.73 -6.52
C ASP A 348 12.04 0.50 -5.98
N LEU A 349 12.84 1.57 -5.89
CA LEU A 349 14.22 1.46 -5.39
C LEU A 349 14.26 1.41 -3.85
N SER A 350 13.31 2.03 -3.15
CA SER A 350 13.18 1.90 -1.69
C SER A 350 12.74 0.48 -1.28
N GLU A 351 11.99 -0.21 -2.16
CA GLU A 351 11.52 -1.58 -1.91
C GLU A 351 12.38 -2.65 -2.62
N PHE A 352 13.40 -2.24 -3.40
CA PHE A 352 14.20 -3.13 -4.25
C PHE A 352 14.83 -4.29 -3.47
N GLU A 353 15.25 -4.01 -2.27
CA GLU A 353 15.92 -4.94 -1.37
C GLU A 353 15.00 -6.07 -0.89
N TYR A 354 13.74 -5.75 -0.65
CA TYR A 354 12.81 -6.65 0.02
C TYR A 354 12.18 -7.71 -0.90
N GLY A 355 12.41 -7.63 -2.21
CA GLY A 355 11.81 -8.55 -3.18
C GLY A 355 10.27 -8.58 -3.17
N LEU A 356 9.67 -7.78 -2.30
CA LEU A 356 8.26 -7.77 -1.91
C LEU A 356 7.48 -6.65 -2.57
N SER A 357 7.93 -6.18 -3.70
CA SER A 357 7.26 -5.13 -4.44
C SER A 357 5.77 -5.40 -4.74
N HIS A 358 5.37 -6.64 -4.64
CA HIS A 358 3.98 -7.07 -4.64
C HIS A 358 3.82 -8.18 -3.60
N TRP A 359 3.12 -7.91 -2.54
CA TRP A 359 2.45 -8.90 -1.72
C TRP A 359 1.36 -9.59 -2.55
N SER A 360 1.75 -10.23 -3.63
CA SER A 360 0.97 -11.31 -4.10
C SER A 360 1.31 -12.46 -3.16
N LEU A 361 0.44 -12.68 -2.25
CA LEU A 361 0.38 -13.88 -1.47
C LEU A 361 0.76 -15.05 -2.29
N PHE A 362 1.06 -16.05 -1.51
CA PHE A 362 1.29 -17.38 -2.04
C PHE A 362 0.48 -17.54 -3.32
N PRO A 363 1.10 -17.81 -4.46
CA PRO A 363 0.43 -17.76 -5.76
C PRO A 363 -0.49 -18.95 -5.93
N TRP A 364 -1.57 -18.97 -5.17
CA TRP A 364 -2.66 -19.95 -5.33
C TRP A 364 -3.12 -20.04 -6.78
N ASP A 365 -3.05 -18.93 -7.50
CA ASP A 365 -3.38 -18.86 -8.91
C ASP A 365 -2.56 -19.81 -9.77
N ILE A 366 -1.24 -19.90 -9.50
CA ILE A 366 -0.35 -20.81 -10.22
C ILE A 366 -0.69 -22.25 -9.88
N LEU A 367 -0.99 -22.51 -8.61
CA LEU A 367 -1.37 -23.84 -8.14
C LEU A 367 -2.79 -24.22 -8.58
N ALA A 368 -3.67 -23.22 -8.81
CA ALA A 368 -5.04 -23.41 -9.26
C ALA A 368 -5.16 -23.67 -10.77
N GLN A 369 -4.23 -23.21 -11.60
CA GLN A 369 -4.38 -23.14 -13.05
C GLN A 369 -4.71 -24.46 -13.73
N GLU A 370 -4.30 -25.60 -13.18
CA GLU A 370 -4.51 -26.92 -13.75
C GLU A 370 -5.44 -27.83 -12.94
N ARG A 371 -6.13 -27.28 -11.93
CA ARG A 371 -6.95 -28.05 -11.00
C ARG A 371 -8.40 -27.64 -11.01
N VAL A 372 -9.29 -28.64 -11.14
CA VAL A 372 -10.73 -28.42 -11.08
C VAL A 372 -11.20 -28.04 -9.67
N TYR A 373 -10.54 -28.58 -8.65
CA TYR A 373 -10.89 -28.35 -7.25
C TYR A 373 -9.63 -28.17 -6.40
N ILE A 374 -9.66 -27.15 -5.54
CA ILE A 374 -8.64 -26.93 -4.52
C ILE A 374 -9.37 -26.95 -3.17
N PRO A 375 -8.99 -27.86 -2.24
CA PRO A 375 -9.51 -27.85 -0.88
C PRO A 375 -9.22 -26.54 -0.16
N GLU A 376 -9.99 -26.25 0.89
CA GLU A 376 -9.70 -25.15 1.79
C GLU A 376 -8.26 -25.24 2.33
N ILE A 377 -7.60 -24.10 2.43
CA ILE A 377 -6.21 -24.01 2.86
C ILE A 377 -6.15 -23.34 4.21
N LEU A 378 -5.57 -24.03 5.14
CA LEU A 378 -5.39 -23.60 6.52
C LEU A 378 -3.91 -23.42 6.85
N PHE A 379 -3.61 -22.44 7.66
CA PHE A 379 -2.37 -22.37 8.42
C PHE A 379 -2.75 -22.45 9.89
N GLU A 380 -2.43 -23.58 10.51
CA GLU A 380 -2.90 -23.90 11.85
C GLU A 380 -4.43 -23.75 11.94
N ASP A 381 -4.95 -22.76 12.67
CA ASP A 381 -6.37 -22.47 12.85
C ASP A 381 -6.89 -21.30 11.97
N ILE A 382 -6.02 -20.72 11.15
CA ILE A 382 -6.34 -19.58 10.27
C ILE A 382 -6.69 -20.08 8.87
N THR A 383 -7.86 -19.73 8.35
CA THR A 383 -8.22 -19.99 6.95
C THR A 383 -7.50 -18.98 6.05
N ILE A 384 -6.55 -19.46 5.24
CA ILE A 384 -5.83 -18.65 4.26
C ILE A 384 -6.65 -18.47 3.00
N ALA A 385 -7.23 -19.58 2.49
CA ALA A 385 -8.09 -19.58 1.31
C ALA A 385 -9.23 -20.59 1.48
N THR A 386 -10.44 -20.20 1.11
CA THR A 386 -11.58 -21.10 1.08
C THR A 386 -11.48 -22.08 -0.09
N ALA A 387 -12.16 -23.22 0.02
CA ALA A 387 -12.22 -24.18 -1.08
C ALA A 387 -12.70 -23.53 -2.39
N GLN A 388 -12.08 -23.91 -3.50
CA GLN A 388 -12.33 -23.32 -4.82
C GLN A 388 -12.61 -24.39 -5.87
N TRP A 389 -13.54 -24.08 -6.77
CA TRP A 389 -13.82 -24.86 -7.98
C TRP A 389 -13.51 -24.01 -9.21
N ASN A 390 -12.65 -24.51 -10.07
CA ASN A 390 -12.36 -23.88 -11.35
C ASN A 390 -13.35 -24.40 -12.41
N LEU A 391 -14.29 -23.54 -12.80
CA LEU A 391 -15.36 -23.90 -13.75
C LEU A 391 -14.97 -23.65 -15.21
N SER A 392 -13.78 -23.20 -15.50
CA SER A 392 -13.29 -22.84 -16.84
C SER A 392 -12.44 -23.95 -17.50
N VAL A 393 -12.41 -25.13 -16.93
CA VAL A 393 -11.70 -26.29 -17.50
C VAL A 393 -12.66 -27.19 -18.23
#